data_4069f3ef5a698845822d1f6b4d34fad3
#
_entry.id   4069f3ef5a698845822d1f6b4d34fad3
#
_cell.length_a   1.000
_cell.length_b   1.000
_cell.length_c   1.000
_cell.angle_alpha   90.00
_cell.angle_beta   90.00
_cell.angle_gamma   90.00
#
_symmetry.space_group_name_H-M   'P 1'
#
loop_
_entity.id
_entity.type
_entity.pdbx_description
1 polymer ?
#
loop_
_entity_poly.entity_id
_entity_poly.type
_entity_poly.pdbx_seq_one_letter_code
_entity_poly.pdbx_strand_id
1 'polypeptide(L)'
;MAKEQKEVRDLQEGNYVMIDDAACEINAYSTAKPGKHGSAKARIEAEGVFDGKKRSLSQPVDAKIWVPIINRKQGQVVSVESDDVAQVMDLETYDTITIKTPGDVSLSPDDEIEYLEMEEQRKILE
;
A
#
# COMPACT_ATOMS: atom_id res chain seq x y z
N MET A 1 4.71 -3.12 15.17
CA MET A 1 3.43 -2.79 14.51
C MET A 1 3.69 -2.18 13.14
N ALA A 2 2.87 -2.51 12.18
CA ALA A 2 3.08 -2.06 10.80
C ALA A 2 2.47 -0.69 10.50
N LYS A 3 2.36 0.17 11.50
CA LYS A 3 1.76 1.50 11.38
C LYS A 3 2.49 2.52 12.24
N GLU A 4 2.54 3.76 11.77
CA GLU A 4 3.00 4.89 12.55
C GLU A 4 2.02 6.05 12.39
N GLN A 5 2.04 7.01 13.33
CA GLN A 5 1.13 8.14 13.29
C GLN A 5 1.83 9.37 12.75
N LYS A 6 1.19 10.07 11.82
CA LYS A 6 1.68 11.33 11.25
C LYS A 6 0.56 12.34 11.19
N GLU A 7 0.90 13.61 11.01
CA GLU A 7 -0.11 14.62 10.76
C GLU A 7 -0.48 14.61 9.27
N VAL A 8 -1.74 14.91 8.99
CA VAL A 8 -2.26 14.93 7.62
C VAL A 8 -1.43 15.89 6.74
N ARG A 9 -0.97 17.01 7.30
CA ARG A 9 -0.15 17.99 6.56
C ARG A 9 1.17 17.42 6.02
N ASP A 10 1.65 16.32 6.59
CA ASP A 10 2.91 15.70 6.19
C ASP A 10 2.75 14.74 5.03
N LEU A 11 1.53 14.53 4.54
CA LEU A 11 1.25 13.60 3.46
C LEU A 11 1.24 14.29 2.10
N GLN A 12 1.49 13.53 1.05
CA GLN A 12 1.43 14.01 -0.34
C GLN A 12 1.17 12.84 -1.27
N GLU A 13 0.96 13.14 -2.54
CA GLU A 13 0.76 12.09 -3.54
C GLU A 13 1.92 11.11 -3.53
N GLY A 14 1.60 9.82 -3.65
CA GLY A 14 2.59 8.75 -3.61
C GLY A 14 2.86 8.20 -2.22
N ASN A 15 2.46 8.90 -1.17
CA ASN A 15 2.59 8.39 0.19
C ASN A 15 1.48 7.38 0.48
N TYR A 16 1.68 6.59 1.54
CA TYR A 16 0.68 5.64 2.01
C TYR A 16 -0.09 6.20 3.20
N VAL A 17 -1.33 5.76 3.35
CA VAL A 17 -2.20 6.17 4.45
C VAL A 17 -3.18 5.05 4.75
N MET A 18 -3.60 4.94 6.02
CA MET A 18 -4.65 4.00 6.40
C MET A 18 -6.01 4.66 6.26
N ILE A 19 -6.88 4.07 5.48
CA ILE A 19 -8.28 4.50 5.33
C ILE A 19 -9.15 3.26 5.50
N ASP A 20 -10.13 3.32 6.40
CA ASP A 20 -11.04 2.20 6.68
C ASP A 20 -10.28 0.91 7.00
N ASP A 21 -9.20 1.03 7.79
CA ASP A 21 -8.33 -0.09 8.17
C ASP A 21 -7.60 -0.75 7.01
N ALA A 22 -7.51 -0.08 5.86
CA ALA A 22 -6.80 -0.59 4.70
C ALA A 22 -5.64 0.33 4.33
N ALA A 23 -4.50 -0.27 3.97
CA ALA A 23 -3.36 0.48 3.47
C ALA A 23 -3.66 0.98 2.07
N CYS A 24 -3.51 2.29 1.84
CA CYS A 24 -3.82 2.92 0.57
C CYS A 24 -2.67 3.79 0.11
N GLU A 25 -2.52 3.92 -1.21
CA GLU A 25 -1.57 4.86 -1.81
C GLU A 25 -2.32 6.11 -2.25
N ILE A 26 -1.82 7.28 -1.89
CA ILE A 26 -2.46 8.55 -2.18
C ILE A 26 -2.28 8.89 -3.66
N ASN A 27 -3.40 9.02 -4.38
CA ASN A 27 -3.41 9.39 -5.80
C ASN A 27 -3.59 10.89 -6.01
N ALA A 28 -4.28 11.55 -5.08
CA ALA A 28 -4.50 13.00 -5.15
C ALA A 28 -4.56 13.57 -3.75
N TYR A 29 -3.92 14.69 -3.55
CA TYR A 29 -3.89 15.40 -2.28
C TYR A 29 -4.10 16.88 -2.55
N SER A 30 -5.11 17.46 -1.92
CA SER A 30 -5.38 18.89 -2.06
C SER A 30 -5.78 19.46 -0.71
N THR A 31 -5.54 20.75 -0.53
CA THR A 31 -5.93 21.44 0.70
C THR A 31 -6.80 22.64 0.35
N ALA A 32 -7.73 22.93 1.25
CA ALA A 32 -8.58 24.09 1.13
C ALA A 32 -8.74 24.71 2.51
N LYS A 33 -8.68 26.05 2.56
CA LYS A 33 -8.86 26.80 3.79
C LYS A 33 -10.31 27.30 3.85
N PRO A 34 -11.12 26.78 4.78
CA PRO A 34 -12.54 27.09 4.82
C PRO A 34 -12.87 28.41 5.55
N GLY A 35 -12.38 29.53 5.09
CA GLY A 35 -12.71 30.84 5.65
C GLY A 35 -11.74 31.35 6.70
N LYS A 36 -12.15 32.41 7.44
CA LYS A 36 -11.26 33.17 8.31
C LYS A 36 -10.86 32.46 9.61
N HIS A 37 -11.64 31.52 10.06
CA HIS A 37 -11.47 30.93 11.40
C HIS A 37 -11.31 29.43 11.37
N GLY A 38 -11.06 28.83 10.24
CA GLY A 38 -10.91 27.40 10.14
C GLY A 38 -9.48 26.98 9.86
N SER A 39 -9.09 25.82 10.35
CA SER A 39 -7.87 25.18 9.89
C SER A 39 -8.09 24.72 8.45
N ALA A 40 -7.01 24.67 7.67
CA ALA A 40 -7.09 24.08 6.34
C ALA A 40 -7.51 22.62 6.44
N LYS A 41 -8.29 22.18 5.48
CA LYS A 41 -8.67 20.76 5.37
C LYS A 41 -7.99 20.15 4.17
N ALA A 42 -7.56 18.92 4.35
CA ALA A 42 -6.98 18.14 3.27
C ALA A 42 -8.01 17.16 2.74
N ARG A 43 -8.11 17.08 1.42
CA ARG A 43 -8.87 16.05 0.74
C ARG A 43 -7.89 15.07 0.13
N ILE A 44 -8.04 13.80 0.47
CA ILE A 44 -7.15 12.75 0.02
C ILE A 44 -7.97 11.75 -0.79
N GLU A 45 -7.51 11.46 -1.99
CA GLU A 45 -8.03 10.37 -2.80
C GLU A 45 -6.95 9.32 -2.91
N ALA A 46 -7.30 8.08 -2.61
CA ALA A 46 -6.35 7.00 -2.51
C ALA A 46 -6.93 5.70 -3.03
N GLU A 47 -6.05 4.75 -3.27
CA GLU A 47 -6.43 3.43 -3.75
C GLU A 47 -5.76 2.38 -2.88
N GLY A 48 -6.50 1.36 -2.47
CA GLY A 48 -5.97 0.29 -1.63
C GLY A 48 -4.80 -0.42 -2.29
N VAL A 49 -3.71 -0.55 -1.54
CA VAL A 49 -2.49 -1.19 -2.05
C VAL A 49 -2.72 -2.68 -2.34
N PHE A 50 -3.48 -3.34 -1.47
CA PHE A 50 -3.68 -4.79 -1.56
C PHE A 50 -5.03 -5.19 -2.15
N ASP A 51 -6.04 -4.33 -2.10
CA ASP A 51 -7.38 -4.65 -2.59
C ASP A 51 -7.82 -3.84 -3.82
N GLY A 52 -7.06 -2.80 -4.18
CA GLY A 52 -7.35 -1.98 -5.35
C GLY A 52 -8.60 -1.11 -5.25
N LYS A 53 -9.21 -1.02 -4.09
CA LYS A 53 -10.44 -0.24 -3.92
C LYS A 53 -10.13 1.23 -3.74
N LYS A 54 -10.89 2.07 -4.43
CA LYS A 54 -10.74 3.53 -4.28
C LYS A 54 -11.40 4.00 -3.00
N ARG A 55 -10.71 4.88 -2.29
CA ARG A 55 -11.19 5.47 -1.06
C ARG A 55 -10.86 6.95 -1.03
N SER A 56 -11.63 7.69 -0.28
CA SER A 56 -11.35 9.11 -0.10
C SER A 56 -11.53 9.50 1.36
N LEU A 57 -10.87 10.57 1.74
CA LEU A 57 -10.82 11.02 3.12
C LEU A 57 -10.72 12.54 3.13
N SER A 58 -11.42 13.20 4.06
CA SER A 58 -11.29 14.64 4.27
C SER A 58 -11.02 14.87 5.75
N GLN A 59 -9.89 15.51 6.06
CA GLN A 59 -9.45 15.71 7.44
C GLN A 59 -8.79 17.08 7.57
N PRO A 60 -8.84 17.69 8.76
CA PRO A 60 -8.03 18.88 9.03
C PRO A 60 -6.54 18.55 8.86
N VAL A 61 -5.76 19.52 8.38
CA VAL A 61 -4.33 19.28 8.13
C VAL A 61 -3.54 19.01 9.42
N ASP A 62 -4.04 19.44 10.56
CA ASP A 62 -3.39 19.19 11.86
C ASP A 62 -3.91 17.92 12.55
N ALA A 63 -4.85 17.21 11.94
CA ALA A 63 -5.29 15.92 12.47
C ALA A 63 -4.21 14.88 12.33
N LYS A 64 -4.20 13.92 13.23
CA LYS A 64 -3.28 12.80 13.15
C LYS A 64 -3.94 11.62 12.46
N ILE A 65 -3.16 10.91 11.68
CA ILE A 65 -3.67 9.78 10.90
C ILE A 65 -2.63 8.65 10.92
N TRP A 66 -3.10 7.43 10.82
CA TRP A 66 -2.22 6.28 10.76
C TRP A 66 -1.67 6.09 9.35
N VAL A 67 -0.38 5.82 9.26
CA VAL A 67 0.34 5.55 8.01
C VAL A 67 0.90 4.14 8.10
N PRO A 68 0.65 3.29 7.11
CA PRO A 68 1.17 1.93 7.15
C PRO A 68 2.66 1.91 6.87
N ILE A 69 3.35 0.98 7.51
CA ILE A 69 4.75 0.72 7.20
C ILE A 69 4.74 -0.45 6.21
N ILE A 70 5.06 -0.16 4.96
CA ILE A 70 5.06 -1.15 3.89
C ILE A 70 6.50 -1.41 3.47
N ASN A 71 6.90 -2.67 3.50
CA ASN A 71 8.24 -3.06 3.10
C ASN A 71 8.25 -3.50 1.65
N ARG A 72 9.24 -3.05 0.90
CA ARG A 72 9.49 -3.51 -0.45
C ARG A 72 10.53 -4.62 -0.36
N LYS A 73 10.18 -5.80 -0.84
CA LYS A 73 11.02 -6.98 -0.71
C LYS A 73 11.26 -7.63 -2.07
N GLN A 74 12.30 -8.42 -2.15
CA GLN A 74 12.61 -9.19 -3.35
C GLN A 74 12.38 -10.66 -3.09
N GLY A 75 11.85 -11.34 -4.09
CA GLY A 75 11.56 -12.75 -4.01
C GLY A 75 11.85 -13.46 -5.30
N GLN A 76 11.88 -14.78 -5.23
CA GLN A 76 12.05 -15.63 -6.39
C GLN A 76 10.86 -16.57 -6.49
N VAL A 77 10.25 -16.66 -7.66
CA VAL A 77 9.11 -17.55 -7.88
C VAL A 77 9.58 -18.99 -7.80
N VAL A 78 9.01 -19.75 -6.88
CA VAL A 78 9.31 -21.17 -6.72
C VAL A 78 8.41 -22.01 -7.62
N SER A 79 7.12 -21.70 -7.61
CA SER A 79 6.15 -22.41 -8.43
C SER A 79 4.93 -21.52 -8.69
N VAL A 80 4.23 -21.78 -9.76
CA VAL A 80 2.96 -21.14 -10.08
C VAL A 80 1.87 -22.19 -9.88
N GLU A 81 1.05 -21.99 -8.85
CA GLU A 81 0.04 -22.98 -8.45
C GLU A 81 -1.20 -22.92 -9.32
N SER A 82 -1.55 -21.72 -9.79
CA SER A 82 -2.70 -21.49 -10.66
C SER A 82 -2.51 -20.15 -11.34
N ASP A 83 -3.48 -19.73 -12.14
CA ASP A 83 -3.39 -18.45 -12.86
C ASP A 83 -3.28 -17.24 -11.95
N ASP A 84 -3.69 -17.38 -10.70
CA ASP A 84 -3.74 -16.25 -9.78
C ASP A 84 -2.99 -16.46 -8.46
N VAL A 85 -2.25 -17.56 -8.32
CA VAL A 85 -1.51 -17.87 -7.08
C VAL A 85 -0.13 -18.40 -7.42
N ALA A 86 0.89 -17.84 -6.77
CA ALA A 86 2.28 -18.29 -6.91
C ALA A 86 2.91 -18.48 -5.54
N GLN A 87 3.86 -19.39 -5.47
CA GLN A 87 4.72 -19.53 -4.30
C GLN A 87 6.03 -18.80 -4.56
N VAL A 88 6.41 -17.93 -3.64
CA VAL A 88 7.56 -17.05 -3.76
C VAL A 88 8.45 -17.23 -2.55
N MET A 89 9.75 -17.39 -2.79
CA MET A 89 10.73 -17.43 -1.72
C MET A 89 11.28 -16.03 -1.48
N ASP A 90 11.17 -15.57 -0.23
CA ASP A 90 11.76 -14.29 0.18
C ASP A 90 13.29 -14.42 0.13
N LEU A 91 13.95 -13.55 -0.62
CA LEU A 91 15.41 -13.63 -0.79
C LEU A 91 16.20 -13.15 0.41
N GLU A 92 15.58 -12.53 1.40
CA GLU A 92 16.21 -12.15 2.65
C GLU A 92 16.16 -13.26 3.69
N THR A 93 14.97 -13.85 3.86
CA THR A 93 14.71 -14.83 4.93
C THR A 93 14.73 -16.25 4.43
N TYR A 94 14.60 -16.45 3.11
CA TYR A 94 14.47 -17.76 2.45
C TYR A 94 13.17 -18.50 2.82
N ASP A 95 12.22 -17.80 3.42
CA ASP A 95 10.89 -18.36 3.68
C ASP A 95 10.08 -18.37 2.39
N THR A 96 9.27 -19.42 2.21
CA THR A 96 8.36 -19.51 1.07
C THR A 96 6.98 -19.02 1.49
N ILE A 97 6.43 -18.11 0.70
CA ILE A 97 5.11 -17.52 0.95
C ILE A 97 4.23 -17.70 -0.28
N THR A 98 2.92 -17.69 -0.05
CA THR A 98 1.93 -17.77 -1.12
C THR A 98 1.40 -16.37 -1.38
N ILE A 99 1.49 -15.91 -2.63
CA ILE A 99 1.05 -14.57 -3.03
C ILE A 99 0.07 -14.69 -4.19
N LYS A 100 -1.01 -13.89 -4.13
CA LYS A 100 -1.93 -13.75 -5.25
C LYS A 100 -1.23 -13.02 -6.39
N THR A 101 -1.33 -13.58 -7.59
CA THR A 101 -0.74 -12.98 -8.79
C THR A 101 -1.76 -12.04 -9.43
N PRO A 102 -1.38 -10.78 -9.73
CA PRO A 102 -2.27 -9.90 -10.50
C PRO A 102 -2.58 -10.49 -11.88
N GLY A 103 -3.80 -10.28 -12.37
CA GLY A 103 -4.24 -10.87 -13.64
C GLY A 103 -3.46 -10.39 -14.86
N ASP A 104 -2.77 -9.26 -14.74
CA ASP A 104 -1.97 -8.68 -15.83
C ASP A 104 -0.48 -9.04 -15.74
N VAL A 105 -0.09 -9.86 -14.76
CA VAL A 105 1.30 -10.28 -14.58
C VAL A 105 1.43 -11.76 -14.84
N SER A 106 2.39 -12.12 -15.67
CA SER A 106 2.69 -13.50 -15.99
C SER A 106 3.99 -13.90 -15.30
N LEU A 107 3.93 -14.93 -14.48
CA LEU A 107 5.09 -15.40 -13.72
C LEU A 107 5.51 -16.79 -14.17
N SER A 108 6.80 -17.06 -14.10
CA SER A 108 7.37 -18.38 -14.35
C SER A 108 8.29 -18.77 -13.20
N PRO A 109 8.45 -20.06 -12.91
CA PRO A 109 9.41 -20.50 -11.91
C PRO A 109 10.79 -19.91 -12.17
N ASP A 110 11.49 -19.55 -11.10
CA ASP A 110 12.82 -18.93 -11.09
C ASP A 110 12.82 -17.43 -11.44
N ASP A 111 11.69 -16.82 -11.79
CA ASP A 111 11.63 -15.37 -11.98
C ASP A 111 11.92 -14.66 -10.67
N GLU A 112 12.71 -13.58 -10.75
CA GLU A 112 12.90 -12.68 -9.63
C GLU A 112 11.87 -11.56 -9.71
N ILE A 113 11.25 -11.26 -8.57
CA ILE A 113 10.19 -10.26 -8.49
C ILE A 113 10.40 -9.36 -7.28
N GLU A 114 9.76 -8.18 -7.34
CA GLU A 114 9.58 -7.35 -6.15
C GLU A 114 8.15 -7.49 -5.65
N TYR A 115 7.98 -7.43 -4.35
CA TYR A 115 6.65 -7.42 -3.77
C TYR A 115 6.58 -6.49 -2.56
N LEU A 116 5.38 -6.00 -2.29
CA LEU A 116 5.11 -5.20 -1.11
C LEU A 116 4.56 -6.10 -0.01
N GLU A 117 4.99 -5.86 1.21
CA GLU A 117 4.54 -6.63 2.36
C GLU A 117 4.15 -5.71 3.51
N MET A 118 2.98 -5.96 4.08
CA MET A 118 2.52 -5.33 5.30
C MET A 118 1.86 -6.41 6.14
N GLU A 119 2.54 -6.85 7.21
CA GLU A 119 2.09 -7.97 8.02
C GLU A 119 1.87 -9.22 7.13
N GLU A 120 0.65 -9.72 7.04
CA GLU A 120 0.35 -10.90 6.21
C GLU A 120 -0.15 -10.54 4.81
N GLN A 121 -0.28 -9.25 4.49
CA GLN A 121 -0.69 -8.79 3.17
C GLN A 121 0.51 -8.62 2.26
N ARG A 122 0.41 -9.09 1.03
CA ARG A 122 1.49 -9.01 0.06
C ARG A 122 0.93 -8.72 -1.33
N LYS A 123 1.73 -7.99 -2.11
CA LYS A 123 1.37 -7.65 -3.49
C LYS A 123 2.60 -7.70 -4.37
N ILE A 124 2.51 -8.44 -5.48
CA ILE A 124 3.59 -8.53 -6.46
C ILE A 124 3.61 -7.25 -7.30
N LEU A 125 4.82 -6.68 -7.52
CA LEU A 125 5.05 -5.48 -8.33
C LEU A 125 5.57 -5.84 -9.70
N GLU A 126 5.73 -6.78 -10.26
CA GLU A 126 6.38 -7.18 -11.52
C GLU A 126 7.85 -7.59 -11.34
#